data_79de137ad565a23a98bfe61b38d9301f
#
_entry.id   79de137ad565a23a98bfe61b38d9301f
#
_cell.length_a   1.000
_cell.length_b   1.000
_cell.length_c   1.000
_cell.angle_alpha   90.00
_cell.angle_beta   90.00
_cell.angle_gamma   90.00
#
_symmetry.space_group_name_H-M   'P 1'
#
loop_
_entity.id
_entity.type
_entity.pdbx_description
1 polymer ?
#
loop_
_entity_poly.entity_id
_entity_poly.type
_entity_poly.pdbx_seq_one_letter_code
_entity_poly.pdbx_strand_id
1 'polypeptide(L)'
;LRLDRSPVSEAEFAALADVVRRACRKMAEHPSYFEVLTSITLAWFARREADIVVLEVGLGGELDAMNIVDAEVAVLTTLALEHTDWLGDNLEAIARTKAGIVRPGTHVITGWPPEFHRFIPPCASLASGDSARGWATLALERLGIAGEVGKTQPPGRREQAGNIMLDCAHNPHALSWLLARIAEPAVVVFGCLHDKPLAKMLALLPLGAELLACAPDSPRARSAAVVVAAARKLGRRGRACDSV
;
A
#
# COMPACT_ATOMS: atom_id res chain seq x y z
N LEU A 1 -0.08 10.36 11.49
CA LEU A 1 -1.03 10.07 12.57
C LEU A 1 -2.20 11.03 12.47
N ARG A 2 -3.43 10.52 12.52
CA ARG A 2 -4.66 11.31 12.49
C ARG A 2 -5.68 10.70 13.43
N LEU A 3 -6.42 11.54 14.15
CA LEU A 3 -7.60 11.18 14.93
C LEU A 3 -8.73 12.10 14.48
N ASP A 4 -9.89 11.53 14.11
CA ASP A 4 -11.03 12.27 13.56
C ASP A 4 -10.65 13.24 12.42
N ARG A 5 -9.80 12.74 11.49
CA ARG A 5 -9.23 13.50 10.35
C ARG A 5 -8.22 14.60 10.72
N SER A 6 -8.06 14.92 11.99
CA SER A 6 -7.10 15.91 12.45
C SER A 6 -5.72 15.27 12.65
N PRO A 7 -4.64 15.89 12.15
CA PRO A 7 -3.30 15.39 12.38
C PRO A 7 -2.90 15.56 13.86
N VAL A 8 -1.98 14.70 14.31
CA VAL A 8 -1.30 14.90 15.61
C VAL A 8 -0.58 16.25 15.60
N SER A 9 -0.64 17.00 16.71
CA SER A 9 0.12 18.24 16.83
C SER A 9 1.63 17.97 16.96
N GLU A 10 2.46 18.90 16.52
CA GLU A 10 3.91 18.79 16.65
C GLU A 10 4.37 18.60 18.10
N ALA A 11 3.74 19.32 19.02
CA ALA A 11 4.04 19.23 20.45
C ALA A 11 3.73 17.84 21.02
N GLU A 12 2.58 17.26 20.68
CA GLU A 12 2.20 15.91 21.12
C GLU A 12 3.12 14.86 20.49
N PHE A 13 3.41 15.00 19.19
CA PHE A 13 4.32 14.11 18.50
C PHE A 13 5.71 14.14 19.15
N ALA A 14 6.26 15.32 19.40
CA ALA A 14 7.57 15.46 20.03
C ALA A 14 7.61 14.86 21.45
N ALA A 15 6.56 15.08 22.25
CA ALA A 15 6.46 14.51 23.60
C ALA A 15 6.44 12.97 23.57
N LEU A 16 5.70 12.37 22.63
CA LEU A 16 5.63 10.92 22.46
C LEU A 16 6.94 10.37 21.89
N ALA A 17 7.55 11.06 20.93
CA ALA A 17 8.83 10.69 20.38
C ALA A 17 9.92 10.65 21.48
N ASP A 18 9.89 11.56 22.44
CA ASP A 18 10.79 11.55 23.58
C ASP A 18 10.57 10.35 24.51
N VAL A 19 9.33 9.91 24.70
CA VAL A 19 9.01 8.70 25.47
C VAL A 19 9.59 7.46 24.76
N VAL A 20 9.30 7.30 23.48
CA VAL A 20 9.78 6.16 22.68
C VAL A 20 11.31 6.16 22.60
N ARG A 21 11.92 7.33 22.36
CA ARG A 21 13.39 7.47 22.34
C ARG A 21 14.05 7.01 23.64
N ARG A 22 13.45 7.31 24.82
CA ARG A 22 13.96 6.83 26.09
C ARG A 22 13.85 5.31 26.25
N ALA A 23 12.79 4.71 25.70
CA ALA A 23 12.64 3.25 25.67
C ALA A 23 13.70 2.61 24.74
N CYS A 24 13.88 3.15 23.53
CA CYS A 24 14.85 2.65 22.56
C CYS A 24 16.30 2.65 23.09
N ARG A 25 16.67 3.62 23.93
CA ARG A 25 18.02 3.67 24.55
C ARG A 25 18.34 2.48 25.44
N LYS A 26 17.33 1.73 25.89
CA LYS A 26 17.47 0.54 26.74
C LYS A 26 17.50 -0.75 25.95
N MET A 27 17.29 -0.69 24.64
CA MET A 27 17.28 -1.86 23.76
C MET A 27 18.70 -2.19 23.30
N ALA A 28 18.98 -3.48 23.16
CA ALA A 28 20.26 -3.96 22.62
C ALA A 28 20.40 -3.66 21.12
N GLU A 29 19.29 -3.71 20.38
CA GLU A 29 19.22 -3.41 18.96
C GLU A 29 18.38 -2.16 18.75
N HIS A 30 18.81 -1.31 17.81
CA HIS A 30 18.06 -0.11 17.46
C HIS A 30 16.87 -0.47 16.57
N PRO A 31 15.65 -0.03 16.94
CA PRO A 31 14.49 -0.25 16.11
C PRO A 31 14.59 0.54 14.80
N SER A 32 13.96 0.03 13.78
CA SER A 32 13.78 0.72 12.48
C SER A 32 12.93 1.99 12.66
N TYR A 33 13.02 2.89 11.66
CA TYR A 33 12.17 4.08 11.63
C TYR A 33 10.68 3.74 11.72
N PHE A 34 10.25 2.67 11.04
CA PHE A 34 8.84 2.26 11.03
C PHE A 34 8.39 1.72 12.40
N GLU A 35 9.20 0.95 13.08
CA GLU A 35 8.91 0.47 14.45
C GLU A 35 8.82 1.61 15.45
N VAL A 36 9.70 2.61 15.35
CA VAL A 36 9.62 3.83 16.17
C VAL A 36 8.32 4.59 15.90
N LEU A 37 7.97 4.79 14.62
CA LEU A 37 6.75 5.50 14.24
C LEU A 37 5.49 4.75 14.67
N THR A 38 5.48 3.42 14.55
CA THR A 38 4.40 2.55 15.03
C THR A 38 4.23 2.68 16.54
N SER A 39 5.33 2.65 17.30
CA SER A 39 5.29 2.81 18.75
C SER A 39 4.72 4.17 19.17
N ILE A 40 5.12 5.26 18.50
CA ILE A 40 4.57 6.59 18.72
C ILE A 40 3.07 6.62 18.39
N THR A 41 2.67 5.98 17.30
CA THR A 41 1.27 5.92 16.84
C THR A 41 0.38 5.22 17.85
N LEU A 42 0.76 4.04 18.30
CA LEU A 42 0.01 3.25 19.27
C LEU A 42 -0.08 3.96 20.63
N ALA A 43 1.04 4.55 21.08
CA ALA A 43 1.06 5.34 22.32
C ALA A 43 0.15 6.58 22.25
N TRP A 44 0.06 7.21 21.07
CA TRP A 44 -0.83 8.36 20.88
C TRP A 44 -2.30 7.95 20.90
N PHE A 45 -2.68 6.92 20.17
CA PHE A 45 -4.06 6.42 20.17
C PHE A 45 -4.51 5.95 21.55
N ALA A 46 -3.63 5.23 22.28
CA ALA A 46 -3.92 4.83 23.65
C ALA A 46 -4.11 6.04 24.58
N ARG A 47 -3.26 7.06 24.47
CA ARG A 47 -3.38 8.30 25.27
C ARG A 47 -4.64 9.11 24.95
N ARG A 48 -5.11 9.01 23.70
CA ARG A 48 -6.33 9.69 23.21
C ARG A 48 -7.59 8.86 23.40
N GLU A 49 -7.46 7.65 23.96
CA GLU A 49 -8.58 6.73 24.21
C GLU A 49 -9.42 6.53 22.93
N ALA A 50 -8.72 6.31 21.80
CA ALA A 50 -9.40 6.15 20.53
C ALA A 50 -10.28 4.89 20.52
N ASP A 51 -11.57 5.04 20.22
CA ASP A 51 -12.55 3.95 20.18
C ASP A 51 -12.24 2.93 19.09
N ILE A 52 -11.75 3.42 17.95
CA ILE A 52 -11.41 2.59 16.79
C ILE A 52 -10.07 3.03 16.23
N VAL A 53 -9.21 2.05 15.98
CA VAL A 53 -7.89 2.29 15.38
C VAL A 53 -7.80 1.53 14.05
N VAL A 54 -7.47 2.25 12.98
CA VAL A 54 -7.20 1.66 11.67
C VAL A 54 -5.70 1.66 11.44
N LEU A 55 -5.13 0.46 11.33
CA LEU A 55 -3.69 0.25 11.13
C LEU A 55 -3.44 -0.28 9.72
N GLU A 56 -2.53 0.37 9.00
CA GLU A 56 -2.07 -0.12 7.70
C GLU A 56 -0.71 -0.79 7.87
N VAL A 57 -0.63 -2.06 7.45
CA VAL A 57 0.62 -2.83 7.43
C VAL A 57 1.60 -2.18 6.45
N GLY A 58 2.84 -1.96 6.89
CA GLY A 58 3.87 -1.38 6.05
C GLY A 58 4.40 -2.36 5.01
N LEU A 59 4.71 -3.59 5.42
CA LEU A 59 5.23 -4.63 4.53
C LEU A 59 4.89 -6.03 5.03
N GLY A 60 4.34 -6.86 4.15
CA GLY A 60 4.03 -8.26 4.47
C GLY A 60 2.87 -8.39 5.43
N GLY A 61 3.12 -8.66 6.69
CA GLY A 61 2.14 -8.83 7.76
C GLY A 61 2.74 -9.47 9.01
N GLU A 62 3.22 -10.70 8.90
CA GLU A 62 3.69 -11.51 10.03
C GLU A 62 4.74 -10.81 10.90
N LEU A 63 5.75 -10.22 10.28
CA LEU A 63 6.86 -9.53 10.95
C LEU A 63 6.70 -7.99 10.93
N ASP A 64 5.55 -7.48 10.52
CA ASP A 64 5.32 -6.05 10.49
C ASP A 64 5.13 -5.48 11.91
N ALA A 65 5.63 -4.29 12.14
CA ALA A 65 5.52 -3.63 13.44
C ALA A 65 4.06 -3.41 13.89
N MET A 66 3.11 -3.25 12.96
CA MET A 66 1.68 -3.13 13.28
C MET A 66 1.08 -4.44 13.78
N ASN A 67 1.72 -5.60 13.53
CA ASN A 67 1.24 -6.92 13.96
C ASN A 67 1.41 -7.20 15.47
N ILE A 68 1.86 -6.22 16.24
CA ILE A 68 1.87 -6.28 17.71
C ILE A 68 0.44 -6.20 18.31
N VAL A 69 -0.52 -5.73 17.54
CA VAL A 69 -1.91 -5.55 17.96
C VAL A 69 -2.75 -6.73 17.50
N ASP A 70 -3.52 -7.31 18.41
CA ASP A 70 -4.52 -8.32 18.08
C ASP A 70 -5.75 -7.61 17.50
N ALA A 71 -5.84 -7.60 16.17
CA ALA A 71 -6.90 -6.90 15.47
C ALA A 71 -8.24 -7.65 15.58
N GLU A 72 -9.32 -6.95 15.88
CA GLU A 72 -10.69 -7.48 15.84
C GLU A 72 -11.11 -7.81 14.41
N VAL A 73 -10.75 -6.93 13.47
CA VAL A 73 -10.98 -7.12 12.03
C VAL A 73 -9.66 -7.00 11.28
N ALA A 74 -9.33 -7.97 10.44
CA ALA A 74 -8.21 -7.93 9.51
C ALA A 74 -8.71 -7.91 8.06
N VAL A 75 -8.20 -6.97 7.26
CA VAL A 75 -8.53 -6.86 5.84
C VAL A 75 -7.34 -7.29 5.00
N LEU A 76 -7.42 -8.46 4.39
CA LEU A 76 -6.47 -8.98 3.42
C LEU A 76 -6.89 -8.52 2.02
N THR A 77 -6.39 -7.39 1.56
CA THR A 77 -6.86 -6.69 0.35
C THR A 77 -6.59 -7.50 -0.93
N THR A 78 -5.60 -7.14 -1.71
CA THR A 78 -5.23 -7.85 -2.94
C THR A 78 -4.00 -8.70 -2.73
N LEU A 79 -3.90 -9.81 -3.46
CA LEU A 79 -2.73 -10.66 -3.51
C LEU A 79 -2.05 -10.51 -4.87
N ALA A 80 -0.79 -10.09 -4.87
CA ALA A 80 -0.01 -9.88 -6.07
C ALA A 80 1.48 -10.17 -5.81
N LEU A 81 2.22 -10.46 -6.85
CA LEU A 81 3.69 -10.54 -6.78
C LEU A 81 4.26 -9.14 -6.59
N GLU A 82 4.61 -8.81 -5.36
CA GLU A 82 5.24 -7.57 -4.96
C GLU A 82 6.23 -7.81 -3.82
N HIS A 83 7.22 -6.93 -3.69
CA HIS A 83 8.24 -7.05 -2.64
C HIS A 83 8.89 -8.44 -2.56
N THR A 84 9.15 -9.04 -3.72
CA THR A 84 9.62 -10.43 -3.84
C THR A 84 10.96 -10.68 -3.17
N ASP A 85 11.79 -9.64 -3.02
CA ASP A 85 13.07 -9.71 -2.31
C ASP A 85 12.91 -9.95 -0.79
N TRP A 86 11.70 -9.69 -0.24
CA TRP A 86 11.41 -9.80 1.19
C TRP A 86 10.32 -10.82 1.50
N LEU A 87 9.31 -10.93 0.66
CA LEU A 87 8.11 -11.74 0.94
C LEU A 87 8.11 -13.10 0.24
N GLY A 88 9.12 -13.35 -0.62
CA GLY A 88 9.19 -14.54 -1.43
C GLY A 88 8.75 -14.33 -2.88
N ASP A 89 9.13 -15.24 -3.76
CA ASP A 89 9.03 -15.15 -5.21
C ASP A 89 7.73 -15.73 -5.80
N ASN A 90 6.82 -16.17 -4.94
CA ASN A 90 5.54 -16.75 -5.35
C ASN A 90 4.37 -16.27 -4.47
N LEU A 91 3.16 -16.39 -5.01
CA LEU A 91 1.94 -15.90 -4.32
C LEU A 91 1.65 -16.65 -3.02
N GLU A 92 2.05 -17.92 -2.89
CA GLU A 92 1.82 -18.69 -1.67
C GLU A 92 2.65 -18.19 -0.50
N ALA A 93 3.93 -17.89 -0.74
CA ALA A 93 4.82 -17.31 0.27
C ALA A 93 4.29 -15.94 0.73
N ILE A 94 3.90 -15.09 -0.22
CA ILE A 94 3.34 -13.77 0.06
C ILE A 94 2.01 -13.90 0.85
N ALA A 95 1.14 -14.84 0.47
CA ALA A 95 -0.12 -15.09 1.16
C ALA A 95 0.11 -15.49 2.62
N ARG A 96 1.05 -16.42 2.88
CA ARG A 96 1.41 -16.84 4.25
C ARG A 96 1.86 -15.66 5.11
N THR A 97 2.79 -14.86 4.59
CA THR A 97 3.32 -13.70 5.31
C THR A 97 2.23 -12.65 5.57
N LYS A 98 1.36 -12.37 4.58
CA LYS A 98 0.26 -11.42 4.75
C LYS A 98 -0.80 -11.95 5.74
N ALA A 99 -1.10 -13.23 5.71
CA ALA A 99 -2.06 -13.85 6.63
C ALA A 99 -1.55 -13.94 8.07
N GLY A 100 -0.26 -13.72 8.31
CA GLY A 100 0.34 -13.72 9.65
C GLY A 100 -0.19 -12.65 10.61
N ILE A 101 -1.02 -11.73 10.15
CA ILE A 101 -1.75 -10.78 11.01
C ILE A 101 -3.05 -11.36 11.62
N VAL A 102 -3.46 -12.54 11.17
CA VAL A 102 -4.74 -13.15 11.60
C VAL A 102 -4.54 -13.94 12.88
N ARG A 103 -5.44 -13.77 13.83
CA ARG A 103 -5.52 -14.50 15.10
C ARG A 103 -6.84 -15.29 15.19
N PRO A 104 -6.98 -16.29 16.06
CA PRO A 104 -8.21 -17.09 16.18
C PRO A 104 -9.49 -16.27 16.41
N GLY A 105 -9.37 -15.13 17.12
CA GLY A 105 -10.50 -14.22 17.40
C GLY A 105 -10.77 -13.18 16.31
N THR A 106 -9.92 -13.09 15.28
CA THR A 106 -10.02 -12.06 14.24
C THR A 106 -11.16 -12.37 13.25
N HIS A 107 -11.95 -11.37 12.89
CA HIS A 107 -12.84 -11.40 11.74
C HIS A 107 -12.06 -11.03 10.47
N VAL A 108 -11.96 -11.94 9.52
CA VAL A 108 -11.17 -11.73 8.30
C VAL A 108 -12.07 -11.31 7.15
N ILE A 109 -11.67 -10.26 6.44
CA ILE A 109 -12.26 -9.83 5.18
C ILE A 109 -11.17 -9.93 4.13
N THR A 110 -11.47 -10.58 3.00
CA THR A 110 -10.43 -10.82 1.98
C THR A 110 -10.91 -10.51 0.57
N GLY A 111 -10.00 -9.98 -0.24
CA GLY A 111 -10.10 -9.88 -1.69
C GLY A 111 -9.32 -10.97 -2.43
N TRP A 112 -8.84 -11.99 -1.72
CA TRP A 112 -8.04 -13.05 -2.32
C TRP A 112 -8.91 -14.05 -3.08
N PRO A 113 -8.38 -14.66 -4.16
CA PRO A 113 -9.01 -15.80 -4.81
C PRO A 113 -9.21 -16.96 -3.82
N PRO A 114 -10.31 -17.73 -3.94
CA PRO A 114 -10.66 -18.80 -2.98
C PRO A 114 -9.56 -19.85 -2.76
N GLU A 115 -8.75 -20.14 -3.78
CA GLU A 115 -7.62 -21.08 -3.69
C GLU A 115 -6.54 -20.65 -2.70
N PHE A 116 -6.47 -19.35 -2.35
CA PHE A 116 -5.52 -18.83 -1.37
C PHE A 116 -6.11 -18.77 0.05
N HIS A 117 -7.41 -19.01 0.23
CA HIS A 117 -8.02 -18.98 1.56
C HIS A 117 -7.43 -20.06 2.49
N ARG A 118 -6.88 -21.14 1.95
CA ARG A 118 -6.16 -22.19 2.70
C ARG A 118 -4.94 -21.68 3.47
N PHE A 119 -4.41 -20.50 3.13
CA PHE A 119 -3.28 -19.87 3.82
C PHE A 119 -3.71 -18.95 4.96
N ILE A 120 -5.00 -18.67 5.09
CA ILE A 120 -5.56 -17.88 6.19
C ILE A 120 -5.66 -18.79 7.41
N PRO A 121 -5.02 -18.44 8.56
CA PRO A 121 -5.13 -19.22 9.78
C PRO A 121 -6.57 -19.32 10.28
N PRO A 122 -6.86 -20.25 11.24
CA PRO A 122 -8.14 -20.27 11.92
C PRO A 122 -8.53 -18.89 12.46
N CYS A 123 -9.72 -18.43 12.17
CA CYS A 123 -10.24 -17.11 12.50
C CYS A 123 -11.69 -17.18 12.94
N ALA A 124 -12.23 -16.10 13.53
CA ALA A 124 -13.61 -16.05 14.01
C ALA A 124 -14.61 -16.11 12.86
N SER A 125 -14.34 -15.44 11.76
CA SER A 125 -15.14 -15.51 10.52
C SER A 125 -14.32 -15.08 9.31
N LEU A 126 -14.73 -15.54 8.13
CA LEU A 126 -14.13 -15.16 6.84
C LEU A 126 -15.22 -14.65 5.90
N ALA A 127 -15.05 -13.44 5.39
CA ALA A 127 -15.90 -12.84 4.38
C ALA A 127 -15.07 -12.40 3.17
N SER A 128 -15.64 -12.47 1.97
CA SER A 128 -14.99 -12.03 0.74
C SER A 128 -15.63 -10.74 0.24
N GLY A 129 -14.79 -9.85 -0.32
CA GLY A 129 -15.21 -8.62 -0.96
C GLY A 129 -14.35 -8.35 -2.20
N ASP A 130 -14.85 -7.55 -3.12
CA ASP A 130 -14.26 -7.31 -4.44
C ASP A 130 -13.66 -5.91 -4.61
N SER A 131 -13.86 -5.05 -3.63
CA SER A 131 -13.46 -3.63 -3.71
C SER A 131 -13.15 -3.04 -2.34
N ALA A 132 -12.36 -1.97 -2.32
CA ALA A 132 -12.04 -1.25 -1.09
C ALA A 132 -13.30 -0.79 -0.34
N ARG A 133 -14.34 -0.37 -1.07
CA ARG A 133 -15.63 0.01 -0.47
C ARG A 133 -16.33 -1.20 0.14
N GLY A 134 -16.37 -2.32 -0.57
CA GLY A 134 -16.97 -3.57 -0.08
C GLY A 134 -16.28 -4.07 1.18
N TRP A 135 -14.93 -4.06 1.20
CA TRP A 135 -14.16 -4.45 2.40
C TRP A 135 -14.44 -3.52 3.58
N ALA A 136 -14.49 -2.21 3.34
CA ALA A 136 -14.79 -1.25 4.41
C ALA A 136 -16.23 -1.41 4.93
N THR A 137 -17.22 -1.67 4.07
CA THR A 137 -18.61 -1.96 4.48
C THR A 137 -18.65 -3.20 5.37
N LEU A 138 -18.03 -4.29 4.96
CA LEU A 138 -17.97 -5.51 5.75
C LEU A 138 -17.26 -5.31 7.10
N ALA A 139 -16.22 -4.46 7.14
CA ALA A 139 -15.53 -4.12 8.38
C ALA A 139 -16.43 -3.35 9.35
N LEU A 140 -17.17 -2.35 8.87
CA LEU A 140 -18.14 -1.60 9.70
C LEU A 140 -19.23 -2.51 10.24
N GLU A 141 -19.78 -3.41 9.42
CA GLU A 141 -20.78 -4.39 9.83
C GLU A 141 -20.25 -5.30 10.95
N ARG A 142 -19.00 -5.77 10.83
CA ARG A 142 -18.37 -6.62 11.87
C ARG A 142 -18.13 -5.89 13.19
N LEU A 143 -17.82 -4.61 13.11
CA LEU A 143 -17.63 -3.75 14.30
C LEU A 143 -18.95 -3.21 14.88
N GLY A 144 -20.09 -3.54 14.28
CA GLY A 144 -21.40 -3.03 14.71
C GLY A 144 -21.55 -1.51 14.49
N ILE A 145 -20.78 -0.92 13.58
CA ILE A 145 -20.79 0.52 13.30
C ILE A 145 -21.82 0.80 12.22
N ALA A 146 -22.84 1.57 12.57
CA ALA A 146 -23.83 2.04 11.62
C ALA A 146 -23.24 3.19 10.77
N GLY A 147 -23.46 3.13 9.45
CA GLY A 147 -23.05 4.18 8.53
C GLY A 147 -22.80 3.69 7.12
N GLU A 148 -22.64 4.62 6.21
CA GLU A 148 -22.29 4.33 4.82
C GLU A 148 -20.82 4.66 4.56
N VAL A 149 -20.14 3.79 3.81
CA VAL A 149 -18.79 4.07 3.32
C VAL A 149 -18.87 5.15 2.25
N GLY A 150 -18.37 6.34 2.57
CA GLY A 150 -18.29 7.46 1.66
C GLY A 150 -17.39 7.18 0.45
N LYS A 151 -17.56 7.96 -0.61
CA LYS A 151 -16.60 7.96 -1.71
C LYS A 151 -15.36 8.73 -1.24
N THR A 152 -14.26 8.02 -1.02
CA THR A 152 -12.96 8.64 -0.76
C THR A 152 -12.04 8.32 -1.93
N GLN A 153 -11.32 9.31 -2.39
CA GLN A 153 -10.29 9.15 -3.41
C GLN A 153 -9.00 9.75 -2.85
N PRO A 154 -8.07 8.91 -2.41
CA PRO A 154 -6.78 9.40 -1.96
C PRO A 154 -6.05 10.14 -3.10
N PRO A 155 -5.28 11.19 -2.81
CA PRO A 155 -4.44 11.86 -3.80
C PRO A 155 -3.56 10.85 -4.56
N GLY A 156 -3.40 11.06 -5.85
CA GLY A 156 -2.61 10.16 -6.71
C GLY A 156 -3.22 8.76 -6.91
N ARG A 157 -4.51 8.57 -6.67
CA ARG A 157 -5.25 7.32 -6.98
C ARG A 157 -6.36 7.62 -7.97
N ARG A 158 -6.07 7.51 -9.28
CA ARG A 158 -6.98 7.90 -10.37
C ARG A 158 -7.52 9.33 -10.20
N GLU A 159 -6.70 10.20 -9.67
CA GLU A 159 -7.05 11.60 -9.45
C GLU A 159 -7.18 12.30 -10.81
N GLN A 160 -8.33 12.96 -11.02
CA GLN A 160 -8.64 13.61 -12.30
C GLN A 160 -8.43 15.12 -12.18
N ALA A 161 -7.57 15.66 -13.03
CA ALA A 161 -7.36 17.10 -13.19
C ALA A 161 -7.56 17.49 -14.66
N GLY A 162 -8.78 17.89 -15.03
CA GLY A 162 -9.14 18.12 -16.42
C GLY A 162 -9.03 16.85 -17.26
N ASN A 163 -8.18 16.87 -18.29
CA ASN A 163 -7.86 15.71 -19.14
C ASN A 163 -6.62 14.92 -18.68
N ILE A 164 -6.08 15.26 -17.50
CA ILE A 164 -4.93 14.57 -16.90
C ILE A 164 -5.44 13.66 -15.80
N MET A 165 -4.96 12.41 -15.78
CA MET A 165 -5.17 11.48 -14.69
C MET A 165 -3.85 11.21 -13.99
N LEU A 166 -3.84 11.37 -12.66
CA LEU A 166 -2.71 11.05 -11.80
C LEU A 166 -2.96 9.72 -11.09
N ASP A 167 -2.00 8.81 -11.19
CA ASP A 167 -2.05 7.53 -10.47
C ASP A 167 -0.66 7.09 -10.01
N CYS A 168 -0.58 6.49 -8.84
CA CYS A 168 0.65 6.00 -8.27
C CYS A 168 0.88 4.49 -8.49
N ALA A 169 0.28 3.89 -9.49
CA ALA A 169 0.52 2.51 -9.87
C ALA A 169 2.00 2.29 -10.18
N HIS A 170 2.67 1.46 -9.38
CA HIS A 170 4.12 1.28 -9.39
C HIS A 170 4.57 -0.18 -9.53
N ASN A 171 3.65 -1.08 -9.82
CA ASN A 171 3.92 -2.48 -10.14
C ASN A 171 3.02 -2.96 -11.29
N PRO A 172 3.32 -4.09 -11.96
CA PRO A 172 2.54 -4.56 -13.09
C PRO A 172 1.08 -4.82 -12.77
N HIS A 173 0.77 -5.34 -11.58
CA HIS A 173 -0.60 -5.63 -11.17
C HIS A 173 -1.43 -4.35 -11.06
N ALA A 174 -0.93 -3.35 -10.33
CA ALA A 174 -1.61 -2.06 -10.17
C ALA A 174 -1.78 -1.34 -11.50
N LEU A 175 -0.74 -1.35 -12.36
CA LEU A 175 -0.80 -0.72 -13.67
C LEU A 175 -1.80 -1.42 -14.61
N SER A 176 -1.84 -2.75 -14.64
CA SER A 176 -2.83 -3.51 -15.40
C SER A 176 -4.24 -3.21 -14.91
N TRP A 177 -4.45 -3.16 -13.59
CA TRP A 177 -5.73 -2.82 -12.99
C TRP A 177 -6.20 -1.40 -13.38
N LEU A 178 -5.28 -0.43 -13.37
CA LEU A 178 -5.54 0.96 -13.77
C LEU A 178 -5.95 1.02 -15.25
N LEU A 179 -5.11 0.47 -16.14
CA LEU A 179 -5.31 0.53 -17.59
C LEU A 179 -6.62 -0.14 -18.04
N ALA A 180 -7.07 -1.18 -17.34
CA ALA A 180 -8.35 -1.83 -17.61
C ALA A 180 -9.58 -0.96 -17.25
N ARG A 181 -9.39 0.19 -16.59
CA ARG A 181 -10.46 1.04 -16.02
C ARG A 181 -10.44 2.49 -16.48
N ILE A 182 -9.56 2.81 -17.41
CA ILE A 182 -9.44 4.15 -17.99
C ILE A 182 -9.55 4.07 -19.51
N ALA A 183 -9.89 5.18 -20.15
CA ALA A 183 -9.75 5.31 -21.59
C ALA A 183 -8.27 5.19 -21.97
N GLU A 184 -8.00 4.71 -23.19
CA GLU A 184 -6.64 4.60 -23.69
C GLU A 184 -5.98 5.99 -23.74
N PRO A 185 -4.87 6.22 -23.01
CA PRO A 185 -4.22 7.52 -22.98
C PRO A 185 -3.46 7.78 -24.28
N ALA A 186 -3.52 9.02 -24.79
CA ALA A 186 -2.69 9.46 -25.91
C ALA A 186 -1.23 9.70 -25.50
N VAL A 187 -1.03 10.12 -24.25
CA VAL A 187 0.30 10.39 -23.67
C VAL A 187 0.38 9.75 -22.29
N VAL A 188 1.51 9.11 -22.00
CA VAL A 188 1.82 8.55 -20.66
C VAL A 188 3.08 9.19 -20.13
N VAL A 189 2.95 9.98 -19.07
CA VAL A 189 4.11 10.43 -18.28
C VAL A 189 4.48 9.33 -17.31
N PHE A 190 5.70 8.83 -17.36
CA PHE A 190 6.10 7.65 -16.60
C PHE A 190 7.48 7.82 -15.96
N GLY A 191 7.53 7.54 -14.66
CA GLY A 191 8.77 7.41 -13.91
C GLY A 191 8.69 6.24 -12.93
N CYS A 192 9.81 5.61 -12.60
CA CYS A 192 9.82 4.53 -11.62
C CYS A 192 11.16 4.43 -10.88
N LEU A 193 11.13 3.70 -9.78
CA LEU A 193 12.30 3.41 -8.96
C LEU A 193 13.08 2.18 -9.48
N HIS A 194 14.32 2.02 -9.03
CA HIS A 194 15.20 0.93 -9.46
C HIS A 194 14.67 -0.48 -9.17
N ASP A 195 14.00 -0.64 -8.03
CA ASP A 195 13.44 -1.89 -7.54
C ASP A 195 12.20 -2.36 -8.31
N LYS A 196 11.66 -1.54 -9.22
CA LYS A 196 10.44 -1.89 -9.96
C LYS A 196 10.75 -2.64 -11.26
N PRO A 197 9.90 -3.60 -11.67
CA PRO A 197 10.10 -4.42 -12.87
C PRO A 197 9.75 -3.63 -14.15
N LEU A 198 10.64 -2.70 -14.52
CA LEU A 198 10.46 -1.72 -15.59
C LEU A 198 9.94 -2.33 -16.90
N ALA A 199 10.57 -3.40 -17.39
CA ALA A 199 10.20 -4.01 -18.67
C ALA A 199 8.77 -4.56 -18.65
N LYS A 200 8.35 -5.19 -17.54
CA LYS A 200 6.98 -5.70 -17.36
C LYS A 200 5.96 -4.58 -17.33
N MET A 201 6.28 -3.47 -16.67
CA MET A 201 5.39 -2.29 -16.62
C MET A 201 5.27 -1.62 -17.98
N LEU A 202 6.40 -1.38 -18.66
CA LEU A 202 6.38 -0.79 -19.99
C LEU A 202 5.62 -1.65 -21.01
N ALA A 203 5.69 -2.98 -20.90
CA ALA A 203 4.97 -3.88 -21.78
C ALA A 203 3.43 -3.75 -21.70
N LEU A 204 2.91 -3.29 -20.56
CA LEU A 204 1.47 -3.07 -20.34
C LEU A 204 0.95 -1.75 -20.96
N LEU A 205 1.81 -0.77 -21.15
CA LEU A 205 1.37 0.54 -21.67
C LEU A 205 0.79 0.39 -23.09
N PRO A 206 -0.19 1.20 -23.50
CA PRO A 206 -0.73 1.18 -24.86
C PRO A 206 0.34 1.48 -25.92
N LEU A 207 0.34 0.75 -27.02
CA LEU A 207 1.33 0.96 -28.09
C LEU A 207 1.15 2.30 -28.82
N GLY A 208 -0.10 2.79 -28.87
CA GLY A 208 -0.44 4.08 -29.51
C GLY A 208 -0.05 5.30 -28.68
N ALA A 209 0.22 5.15 -27.38
CA ALA A 209 0.54 6.27 -26.51
C ALA A 209 1.98 6.76 -26.69
N GLU A 210 2.17 8.08 -26.68
CA GLU A 210 3.50 8.69 -26.56
C GLU A 210 3.97 8.55 -25.12
N LEU A 211 5.18 8.01 -24.92
CA LEU A 211 5.81 7.90 -23.61
C LEU A 211 6.70 9.12 -23.33
N LEU A 212 6.37 9.87 -22.27
CA LEU A 212 7.21 10.90 -21.68
C LEU A 212 7.86 10.32 -20.44
N ALA A 213 9.13 9.96 -20.53
CA ALA A 213 9.86 9.39 -19.40
C ALA A 213 10.46 10.49 -18.54
N CYS A 214 10.27 10.43 -17.24
CA CYS A 214 10.84 11.33 -16.25
C CYS A 214 11.55 10.54 -15.12
N ALA A 215 12.38 11.23 -14.36
CA ALA A 215 12.99 10.70 -13.15
C ALA A 215 12.26 11.32 -11.95
N PRO A 216 11.63 10.51 -11.06
CA PRO A 216 11.11 11.03 -9.80
C PRO A 216 12.23 11.67 -8.95
N ASP A 217 11.89 12.64 -8.12
CA ASP A 217 12.83 13.22 -7.15
C ASP A 217 13.09 12.22 -6.01
N SER A 218 14.02 11.31 -6.27
CA SER A 218 14.39 10.24 -5.35
C SER A 218 15.79 9.72 -5.69
N PRO A 219 16.64 9.43 -4.70
CA PRO A 219 17.94 8.77 -4.92
C PRO A 219 17.81 7.37 -5.51
N ARG A 220 16.64 6.76 -5.45
CA ARG A 220 16.32 5.45 -6.05
C ARG A 220 15.67 5.56 -7.43
N ALA A 221 15.54 6.74 -8.00
CA ALA A 221 14.91 6.94 -9.31
C ALA A 221 15.71 6.31 -10.44
N ARG A 222 15.03 5.66 -11.39
CA ARG A 222 15.62 5.36 -12.69
C ARG A 222 15.71 6.64 -13.52
N SER A 223 16.82 6.84 -14.21
CA SER A 223 16.92 7.96 -15.14
C SER A 223 15.93 7.82 -16.30
N ALA A 224 15.41 8.95 -16.78
CA ALA A 224 14.52 8.98 -17.94
C ALA A 224 15.14 8.31 -19.18
N ALA A 225 16.46 8.45 -19.37
CA ALA A 225 17.18 7.81 -20.48
C ALA A 225 17.10 6.27 -20.42
N VAL A 226 17.22 5.68 -19.24
CA VAL A 226 17.09 4.22 -19.03
C VAL A 226 15.66 3.76 -19.36
N VAL A 227 14.65 4.52 -18.94
CA VAL A 227 13.24 4.21 -19.23
C VAL A 227 12.98 4.26 -20.73
N VAL A 228 13.45 5.31 -21.43
CA VAL A 228 13.31 5.43 -22.89
C VAL A 228 14.03 4.30 -23.63
N ALA A 229 15.24 3.96 -23.22
CA ALA A 229 15.99 2.87 -23.84
C ALA A 229 15.27 1.52 -23.69
N ALA A 230 14.68 1.24 -22.52
CA ALA A 230 13.88 0.05 -22.28
C ALA A 230 12.58 0.06 -23.11
N ALA A 231 11.90 1.19 -23.21
CA ALA A 231 10.69 1.34 -24.02
C ALA A 231 10.94 1.09 -25.52
N ARG A 232 12.04 1.61 -26.05
CA ARG A 232 12.45 1.39 -27.46
C ARG A 232 12.69 -0.08 -27.79
N LYS A 233 13.27 -0.85 -26.86
CA LYS A 233 13.44 -2.32 -27.02
C LYS A 233 12.11 -3.06 -27.14
N LEU A 234 11.03 -2.45 -26.63
CA LEU A 234 9.67 -2.98 -26.72
C LEU A 234 8.86 -2.35 -27.88
N GLY A 235 9.52 -1.67 -28.79
CA GLY A 235 8.89 -1.03 -29.96
C GLY A 235 8.06 0.22 -29.62
N ARG A 236 8.25 0.82 -28.45
CA ARG A 236 7.47 1.99 -28.00
C ARG A 236 8.17 3.29 -28.37
N ARG A 237 7.40 4.28 -28.77
CA ARG A 237 7.88 5.65 -29.00
C ARG A 237 7.94 6.38 -27.66
N GLY A 238 9.03 7.09 -27.42
CA GLY A 238 9.15 7.88 -26.20
C GLY A 238 10.37 8.78 -26.20
N ARG A 239 10.28 9.82 -25.40
CA ARG A 239 11.35 10.79 -25.15
C ARG A 239 11.55 11.01 -23.64
N ALA A 240 12.77 11.39 -23.27
CA ALA A 240 13.09 11.80 -21.92
C ALA A 240 12.62 13.25 -21.70
N CYS A 241 12.18 13.53 -20.47
CA CYS A 241 11.86 14.86 -19.99
C CYS A 241 12.72 15.15 -18.75
N ASP A 242 13.17 16.39 -18.60
CA ASP A 242 14.05 16.79 -17.50
C ASP A 242 13.26 16.97 -16.19
N SER A 243 11.97 17.27 -16.29
CA SER A 243 11.04 17.35 -15.15
C SER A 243 9.61 17.04 -15.58
N VAL A 244 8.74 16.83 -14.65
CA VAL A 244 7.27 16.72 -14.83
C VAL A 244 6.66 18.08 -14.50
#